data_6b287e9b9d5189293ff14e893891cbc3
#
_entry.id   6b287e9b9d5189293ff14e893891cbc3
#
_cell.length_a   1.000
_cell.length_b   1.000
_cell.length_c   1.000
_cell.angle_alpha   90.00
_cell.angle_beta   90.00
_cell.angle_gamma   90.00
#
_symmetry.space_group_name_H-M   'P 1'
#
loop_
_entity.id
_entity.type
_entity.pdbx_description
1 polymer ?
#
loop_
_entity_poly.entity_id
_entity_poly.type
_entity_poly.pdbx_seq_one_letter_code
_entity_poly.pdbx_strand_id
1 'polypeptide(L)'
;GGVRSIERQVNEVVGTAGAAGANGYAVLNDVVANSAWRRLDKAESAADLSIRMTSRPLVTLEASDTIRTEVLNAYQSDISTICDLGFGAMTLLTSTSSEEESALISNTIIKEIIKRPASYVIEKCPLNVKQAGDVFSDVGNSIELMRRIKNQYDPANTLNPGRFAGKI
;
A
#
# COMPACT_ATOMS: atom_id res chain seq x y z
N GLY A 1 -6.07 -18.79 21.63
CA GLY A 1 -7.51 -18.68 21.87
C GLY A 1 -8.22 -19.98 21.49
N GLY A 2 -9.21 -20.38 22.28
CA GLY A 2 -9.93 -21.62 22.01
C GLY A 2 -10.88 -21.48 20.81
N VAL A 3 -11.32 -22.59 20.23
CA VAL A 3 -12.25 -22.68 19.09
C VAL A 3 -13.50 -21.80 19.32
N ARG A 4 -14.07 -21.81 20.51
CA ARG A 4 -15.22 -20.96 20.88
C ARG A 4 -14.96 -19.45 20.75
N SER A 5 -13.72 -19.02 20.98
CA SER A 5 -13.35 -17.60 20.82
C SER A 5 -13.33 -17.19 19.35
N ILE A 6 -12.84 -18.07 18.48
CA ILE A 6 -12.80 -17.86 17.04
C ILE A 6 -14.23 -17.84 16.47
N GLU A 7 -15.07 -18.82 16.85
CA GLU A 7 -16.48 -18.87 16.43
C GLU A 7 -17.23 -17.60 16.81
N ARG A 8 -17.03 -17.09 18.06
CA ARG A 8 -17.64 -15.84 18.48
C ARG A 8 -17.18 -14.67 17.62
N GLN A 9 -15.88 -14.52 17.36
CA GLN A 9 -15.34 -13.44 16.52
C GLN A 9 -15.89 -13.52 15.09
N VAL A 10 -15.95 -14.71 14.50
CA VAL A 10 -16.55 -14.89 13.16
C VAL A 10 -18.01 -14.44 13.15
N ASN A 11 -18.80 -14.85 14.14
CA ASN A 11 -20.21 -14.47 14.23
C ASN A 11 -20.41 -12.96 14.43
N GLU A 12 -19.56 -12.32 15.23
CA GLU A 12 -19.59 -10.87 15.42
C GLU A 12 -19.26 -10.11 14.11
N VAL A 13 -18.24 -10.56 13.36
CA VAL A 13 -17.85 -9.97 12.07
C VAL A 13 -18.96 -10.15 11.04
N VAL A 14 -19.52 -11.37 10.92
CA VAL A 14 -20.61 -11.68 9.99
C VAL A 14 -21.87 -10.88 10.33
N GLY A 15 -22.22 -10.78 11.61
CA GLY A 15 -23.36 -9.98 12.07
C GLY A 15 -23.18 -8.49 11.74
N THR A 16 -22.01 -7.94 11.98
CA THR A 16 -21.68 -6.54 11.67
C THR A 16 -21.71 -6.28 10.17
N ALA A 17 -21.12 -7.15 9.37
CA ALA A 17 -21.14 -7.04 7.91
C ALA A 17 -22.55 -7.13 7.34
N GLY A 18 -23.39 -8.05 7.84
CA GLY A 18 -24.79 -8.18 7.46
C GLY A 18 -25.60 -6.92 7.81
N ALA A 19 -25.41 -6.36 9.00
CA ALA A 19 -26.03 -5.10 9.40
C ALA A 19 -25.60 -3.91 8.53
N ALA A 20 -24.38 -3.95 7.99
CA ALA A 20 -23.86 -2.97 7.03
C ALA A 20 -24.26 -3.24 5.57
N GLY A 21 -25.08 -4.26 5.28
CA GLY A 21 -25.61 -4.55 3.95
C GLY A 21 -24.78 -5.53 3.12
N ALA A 22 -23.90 -6.32 3.73
CA ALA A 22 -23.16 -7.35 3.02
C ALA A 22 -24.12 -8.45 2.48
N ASN A 23 -24.01 -8.76 1.19
CA ASN A 23 -24.89 -9.69 0.49
C ASN A 23 -24.47 -11.17 0.60
N GLY A 24 -23.30 -11.45 1.18
CA GLY A 24 -22.80 -12.81 1.36
C GLY A 24 -21.44 -12.82 2.03
N TYR A 25 -21.09 -13.99 2.54
CA TYR A 25 -19.78 -14.23 3.15
C TYR A 25 -19.36 -15.69 2.96
N ALA A 26 -18.07 -15.98 3.13
CA ALA A 26 -17.54 -17.32 3.22
C ALA A 26 -16.54 -17.40 4.36
N VAL A 27 -16.65 -18.43 5.18
CA VAL A 27 -15.63 -18.77 6.18
C VAL A 27 -14.71 -19.82 5.55
N LEU A 28 -13.46 -19.47 5.37
CA LEU A 28 -12.47 -20.32 4.71
C LEU A 28 -11.75 -21.18 5.76
N ASN A 29 -11.60 -22.47 5.48
CA ASN A 29 -10.73 -23.34 6.27
C ASN A 29 -9.25 -23.09 5.92
N ASP A 30 -8.34 -23.63 6.72
CA ASP A 30 -6.89 -23.38 6.61
C ASP A 30 -6.33 -23.59 5.20
N VAL A 31 -6.75 -24.61 4.47
CA VAL A 31 -6.26 -24.91 3.13
C VAL A 31 -6.70 -23.85 2.13
N VAL A 32 -7.99 -23.48 2.17
CA VAL A 32 -8.56 -22.50 1.26
C VAL A 32 -8.10 -21.10 1.65
N ALA A 33 -8.01 -20.79 2.95
CA ALA A 33 -7.47 -19.52 3.45
C ALA A 33 -6.02 -19.32 3.00
N ASN A 34 -5.16 -20.33 3.14
CA ASN A 34 -3.78 -20.28 2.64
C ASN A 34 -3.71 -20.06 1.12
N SER A 35 -4.64 -20.65 0.36
CA SER A 35 -4.73 -20.41 -1.08
C SER A 35 -5.14 -18.97 -1.40
N ALA A 36 -6.06 -18.39 -0.61
CA ALA A 36 -6.47 -16.98 -0.76
C ALA A 36 -5.29 -16.04 -0.47
N TRP A 37 -4.55 -16.23 0.63
CA TRP A 37 -3.35 -15.45 0.95
C TRP A 37 -2.29 -15.53 -0.13
N ARG A 38 -2.00 -16.73 -0.66
CA ARG A 38 -1.06 -16.90 -1.78
C ARG A 38 -1.49 -16.16 -3.06
N ARG A 39 -2.79 -15.93 -3.28
CA ARG A 39 -3.26 -15.12 -4.41
C ARG A 39 -2.92 -13.65 -4.22
N LEU A 40 -3.04 -13.12 -3.00
CA LEU A 40 -2.63 -11.74 -2.69
C LEU A 40 -1.12 -11.58 -2.90
N ASP A 41 -0.30 -12.47 -2.35
CA ASP A 41 1.16 -12.45 -2.54
C ASP A 41 1.55 -12.50 -4.04
N LYS A 42 0.85 -13.31 -4.83
CA LYS A 42 1.06 -13.39 -6.28
C LYS A 42 0.65 -12.10 -6.99
N ALA A 43 -0.44 -11.47 -6.59
CA ALA A 43 -0.89 -10.21 -7.17
C ALA A 43 0.16 -9.10 -6.95
N GLU A 44 0.69 -8.99 -5.73
CA GLU A 44 1.77 -8.06 -5.42
C GLU A 44 3.03 -8.35 -6.24
N SER A 45 3.41 -9.62 -6.37
CA SER A 45 4.60 -10.01 -7.13
C SER A 45 4.45 -9.78 -8.63
N ALA A 46 3.24 -9.93 -9.19
CA ALA A 46 2.96 -9.78 -10.62
C ALA A 46 2.85 -8.32 -11.07
N ALA A 47 2.46 -7.40 -10.18
CA ALA A 47 2.34 -5.99 -10.53
C ALA A 47 3.68 -5.38 -10.92
N ASP A 48 3.69 -4.42 -11.84
CA ASP A 48 4.88 -3.64 -12.24
C ASP A 48 5.09 -2.45 -11.33
N LEU A 49 4.00 -1.89 -10.80
CA LEU A 49 3.98 -0.80 -9.83
C LEU A 49 3.21 -1.22 -8.58
N SER A 50 3.84 -1.05 -7.41
CA SER A 50 3.22 -1.27 -6.10
C SER A 50 3.51 -0.07 -5.21
N ILE A 51 2.45 0.57 -4.73
CA ILE A 51 2.54 1.71 -3.82
C ILE A 51 1.71 1.41 -2.57
N ARG A 52 2.35 1.42 -1.40
CA ARG A 52 1.66 1.32 -0.13
C ARG A 52 1.36 2.71 0.42
N MET A 53 0.11 2.93 0.76
CA MET A 53 -0.36 4.09 1.49
C MET A 53 -0.73 3.70 2.92
N THR A 54 -0.43 4.57 3.88
CA THR A 54 -0.84 4.40 5.28
C THR A 54 -1.49 5.68 5.78
N SER A 55 -2.68 5.54 6.37
CA SER A 55 -3.47 6.65 6.91
C SER A 55 -4.48 6.13 7.94
N ARG A 56 -5.42 6.99 8.37
CA ARG A 56 -6.58 6.53 9.15
C ARG A 56 -7.52 5.70 8.25
N PRO A 57 -8.20 4.66 8.78
CA PRO A 57 -9.03 3.74 8.00
C PRO A 57 -10.02 4.39 7.03
N LEU A 58 -10.78 5.40 7.49
CA LEU A 58 -11.74 6.11 6.63
C LEU A 58 -11.05 6.87 5.49
N VAL A 59 -9.93 7.54 5.77
CA VAL A 59 -9.13 8.24 4.74
C VAL A 59 -8.59 7.26 3.71
N THR A 60 -8.16 6.08 4.14
CA THR A 60 -7.67 5.01 3.25
C THR A 60 -8.78 4.53 2.33
N LEU A 61 -9.98 4.31 2.84
CA LEU A 61 -11.11 3.84 2.05
C LEU A 61 -11.55 4.87 1.00
N GLU A 62 -11.72 6.14 1.40
CA GLU A 62 -12.05 7.24 0.50
C GLU A 62 -10.97 7.46 -0.59
N ALA A 63 -9.71 7.32 -0.21
CA ALA A 63 -8.59 7.44 -1.14
C ALA A 63 -8.59 6.34 -2.20
N SER A 64 -8.95 5.11 -1.83
CA SER A 64 -9.02 3.97 -2.75
C SER A 64 -9.90 4.27 -3.96
N ASP A 65 -11.13 4.69 -3.74
CA ASP A 65 -12.08 4.95 -4.82
C ASP A 65 -11.66 6.14 -5.67
N THR A 66 -11.16 7.22 -5.04
CA THR A 66 -10.69 8.41 -5.76
C THR A 66 -9.51 8.07 -6.66
N ILE A 67 -8.47 7.41 -6.12
CA ILE A 67 -7.26 7.08 -6.86
C ILE A 67 -7.58 6.15 -8.04
N ARG A 68 -8.38 5.11 -7.83
CA ARG A 68 -8.81 4.21 -8.91
C ARG A 68 -9.51 4.96 -10.03
N THR A 69 -10.43 5.83 -9.68
CA THR A 69 -11.20 6.62 -10.66
C THR A 69 -10.28 7.56 -11.45
N GLU A 70 -9.38 8.27 -10.78
CA GLU A 70 -8.45 9.20 -11.44
C GLU A 70 -7.51 8.48 -12.41
N VAL A 71 -6.95 7.33 -12.01
CA VAL A 71 -6.05 6.56 -12.89
C VAL A 71 -6.81 5.92 -14.05
N LEU A 72 -7.99 5.36 -13.81
CA LEU A 72 -8.82 4.77 -14.86
C LEU A 72 -9.20 5.84 -15.91
N ASN A 73 -9.62 7.03 -15.47
CA ASN A 73 -9.99 8.11 -16.37
C ASN A 73 -8.82 8.66 -17.19
N ALA A 74 -7.64 8.79 -16.56
CA ALA A 74 -6.49 9.40 -17.20
C ALA A 74 -5.72 8.45 -18.14
N TYR A 75 -5.64 7.16 -17.78
CA TYR A 75 -4.74 6.20 -18.44
C TYR A 75 -5.44 4.96 -18.97
N GLN A 76 -6.74 4.79 -18.73
CA GLN A 76 -7.50 3.56 -19.03
C GLN A 76 -6.89 2.30 -18.36
N SER A 77 -6.11 2.51 -17.31
CA SER A 77 -5.45 1.45 -16.53
C SER A 77 -6.24 1.18 -15.26
N ASP A 78 -6.46 -0.10 -14.94
CA ASP A 78 -7.11 -0.50 -13.70
C ASP A 78 -6.09 -0.64 -12.58
N ILE A 79 -6.51 -0.27 -11.37
CA ILE A 79 -5.73 -0.46 -10.15
C ILE A 79 -6.45 -1.47 -9.24
N SER A 80 -5.74 -2.54 -8.91
CA SER A 80 -6.15 -3.43 -7.83
C SER A 80 -5.73 -2.84 -6.48
N THR A 81 -6.63 -2.89 -5.51
CA THR A 81 -6.35 -2.41 -4.15
C THR A 81 -6.48 -3.52 -3.13
N ILE A 82 -5.50 -3.63 -2.25
CA ILE A 82 -5.53 -4.51 -1.07
C ILE A 82 -5.58 -3.59 0.15
N CYS A 83 -6.70 -3.61 0.88
CA CYS A 83 -6.90 -2.73 2.04
C CYS A 83 -6.91 -3.52 3.34
N ASP A 84 -6.03 -3.14 4.27
CA ASP A 84 -6.10 -3.53 5.67
C ASP A 84 -6.67 -2.35 6.47
N LEU A 85 -8.00 -2.36 6.63
CA LEU A 85 -8.71 -1.28 7.29
C LEU A 85 -8.46 -1.25 8.80
N GLY A 86 -8.03 -2.36 9.41
CA GLY A 86 -7.67 -2.40 10.82
C GLY A 86 -6.46 -1.53 11.15
N PHE A 87 -5.51 -1.45 10.21
CA PHE A 87 -4.29 -0.64 10.34
C PHE A 87 -4.30 0.63 9.48
N GLY A 88 -5.34 0.84 8.66
CA GLY A 88 -5.40 1.97 7.75
C GLY A 88 -4.32 1.90 6.64
N ALA A 89 -3.96 0.68 6.24
CA ALA A 89 -3.00 0.44 5.18
C ALA A 89 -3.71 0.01 3.89
N MET A 90 -3.20 0.48 2.75
CA MET A 90 -3.67 0.11 1.42
C MET A 90 -2.48 -0.08 0.50
N THR A 91 -2.45 -1.19 -0.23
CA THR A 91 -1.50 -1.42 -1.32
C THR A 91 -2.23 -1.26 -2.65
N LEU A 92 -1.71 -0.38 -3.49
CA LEU A 92 -2.18 -0.08 -4.84
C LEU A 92 -1.29 -0.82 -5.82
N LEU A 93 -1.87 -1.67 -6.65
CA LEU A 93 -1.17 -2.55 -7.58
C LEU A 93 -1.67 -2.29 -9.00
N THR A 94 -0.77 -2.12 -9.94
CA THR A 94 -1.11 -2.05 -11.37
C THR A 94 -0.01 -2.67 -12.22
N SER A 95 -0.42 -3.19 -13.38
CA SER A 95 0.49 -3.56 -14.45
C SER A 95 0.53 -2.44 -15.47
N THR A 96 1.68 -2.17 -16.04
CA THR A 96 1.90 -1.07 -16.99
C THR A 96 2.54 -1.58 -18.25
N SER A 97 2.27 -0.93 -19.38
CA SER A 97 2.80 -1.31 -20.69
C SER A 97 4.19 -0.75 -20.95
N SER A 98 4.59 0.28 -20.21
CA SER A 98 5.91 0.92 -20.33
C SER A 98 6.37 1.56 -19.02
N GLU A 99 7.67 1.88 -18.94
CA GLU A 99 8.25 2.62 -17.79
C GLU A 99 7.70 4.05 -17.70
N GLU A 100 7.40 4.69 -18.83
CA GLU A 100 6.81 6.02 -18.89
C GLU A 100 5.39 6.01 -18.31
N GLU A 101 4.59 5.01 -18.65
CA GLU A 101 3.26 4.83 -18.08
C GLU A 101 3.33 4.63 -16.57
N SER A 102 4.27 3.77 -16.11
CA SER A 102 4.52 3.58 -14.67
C SER A 102 4.83 4.89 -13.95
N ALA A 103 5.66 5.75 -14.56
CA ALA A 103 6.01 7.04 -13.98
C ALA A 103 4.81 7.99 -13.91
N LEU A 104 3.98 8.04 -14.95
CA LEU A 104 2.78 8.89 -15.00
C LEU A 104 1.74 8.44 -13.96
N ILE A 105 1.47 7.13 -13.90
CA ILE A 105 0.52 6.55 -12.95
C ILE A 105 1.02 6.75 -11.50
N SER A 106 2.31 6.48 -11.23
CA SER A 106 2.87 6.68 -9.89
C SER A 106 2.75 8.14 -9.42
N ASN A 107 3.05 9.10 -10.30
CA ASN A 107 2.90 10.52 -10.00
C ASN A 107 1.44 10.90 -9.70
N THR A 108 0.49 10.34 -10.43
CA THR A 108 -0.94 10.59 -10.21
C THR A 108 -1.39 10.03 -8.87
N ILE A 109 -0.99 8.80 -8.54
CA ILE A 109 -1.28 8.17 -7.25
C ILE A 109 -0.69 9.01 -6.10
N ILE A 110 0.59 9.39 -6.21
CA ILE A 110 1.27 10.20 -5.20
C ILE A 110 0.59 11.56 -5.01
N LYS A 111 0.23 12.24 -6.09
CA LYS A 111 -0.51 13.52 -6.02
C LYS A 111 -1.83 13.39 -5.26
N GLU A 112 -2.54 12.27 -5.42
CA GLU A 112 -3.77 12.03 -4.70
C GLU A 112 -3.51 11.69 -3.21
N ILE A 113 -2.44 10.95 -2.91
CA ILE A 113 -2.07 10.62 -1.53
C ILE A 113 -1.68 11.86 -0.74
N ILE A 114 -0.84 12.74 -1.29
CA ILE A 114 -0.33 13.94 -0.58
C ILE A 114 -1.39 15.01 -0.30
N LYS A 115 -2.56 14.94 -0.95
CA LYS A 115 -3.72 15.79 -0.59
C LYS A 115 -4.34 15.41 0.76
N ARG A 116 -3.93 14.30 1.36
CA ARG A 116 -4.51 13.69 2.55
C ARG A 116 -3.48 13.57 3.67
N PRO A 117 -3.90 13.44 4.94
CA PRO A 117 -2.99 13.13 6.03
C PRO A 117 -2.55 11.66 5.96
N ALA A 118 -1.70 11.36 5.00
CA ALA A 118 -1.25 10.02 4.67
C ALA A 118 0.25 9.99 4.35
N SER A 119 0.88 8.85 4.55
CA SER A 119 2.22 8.54 4.08
C SER A 119 2.18 7.46 3.00
N TYR A 120 3.24 7.38 2.18
CA TYR A 120 3.37 6.34 1.18
C TYR A 120 4.79 5.79 1.12
N VAL A 121 4.88 4.58 0.58
CA VAL A 121 6.13 3.96 0.14
C VAL A 121 5.89 3.32 -1.22
N ILE A 122 6.75 3.59 -2.19
CA ILE A 122 6.78 2.88 -3.46
C ILE A 122 7.58 1.59 -3.24
N GLU A 123 6.91 0.45 -3.15
CA GLU A 123 7.55 -0.84 -2.85
C GLU A 123 8.14 -1.48 -4.09
N LYS A 124 7.47 -1.32 -5.23
CA LYS A 124 7.91 -1.81 -6.52
C LYS A 124 7.66 -0.77 -7.61
N CYS A 125 8.65 -0.47 -8.41
CA CYS A 125 8.54 0.38 -9.59
C CYS A 125 9.75 0.18 -10.51
N PRO A 126 9.65 0.60 -11.79
CA PRO A 126 10.79 0.70 -12.69
C PRO A 126 11.88 1.66 -12.18
N LEU A 127 13.09 1.51 -12.73
CA LEU A 127 14.26 2.26 -12.27
C LEU A 127 14.13 3.78 -12.49
N ASN A 128 13.54 4.21 -13.60
CA ASN A 128 13.31 5.62 -13.91
C ASN A 128 12.47 6.34 -12.83
N VAL A 129 11.45 5.67 -12.26
CA VAL A 129 10.64 6.20 -11.15
C VAL A 129 11.50 6.43 -9.90
N LYS A 130 12.36 5.44 -9.55
CA LYS A 130 13.28 5.55 -8.41
C LYS A 130 14.32 6.65 -8.58
N GLN A 131 14.77 6.89 -9.80
CA GLN A 131 15.75 7.95 -10.10
C GLN A 131 15.13 9.33 -10.06
N ALA A 132 13.87 9.46 -10.50
CA ALA A 132 13.17 10.74 -10.59
C ALA A 132 12.79 11.33 -9.21
N GLY A 133 12.60 10.49 -8.18
CA GLY A 133 12.13 10.95 -6.87
C GLY A 133 12.57 10.07 -5.70
N ASP A 134 12.04 10.40 -4.53
CA ASP A 134 12.13 9.53 -3.35
C ASP A 134 11.00 8.50 -3.42
N VAL A 135 11.29 7.27 -3.02
CA VAL A 135 10.30 6.20 -2.92
C VAL A 135 9.48 6.28 -1.64
N PHE A 136 9.84 7.16 -0.73
CA PHE A 136 9.12 7.43 0.52
C PHE A 136 8.45 8.79 0.48
N SER A 137 7.33 8.92 1.18
CA SER A 137 6.74 10.23 1.46
C SER A 137 7.71 11.09 2.28
N ASP A 138 7.53 12.42 2.19
CA ASP A 138 8.27 13.37 3.01
C ASP A 138 8.06 13.07 4.50
N VAL A 139 9.14 12.89 5.22
CA VAL A 139 9.17 12.65 6.67
C VAL A 139 9.33 13.93 7.49
N GLY A 140 9.31 15.07 6.82
CA GLY A 140 9.41 16.39 7.44
C GLY A 140 10.69 16.55 8.27
N ASN A 141 10.58 17.19 9.43
CA ASN A 141 11.72 17.46 10.32
C ASN A 141 12.42 16.20 10.85
N SER A 142 11.79 15.02 10.75
CA SER A 142 12.40 13.76 11.20
C SER A 142 13.62 13.37 10.37
N ILE A 143 13.77 13.91 9.15
CA ILE A 143 14.90 13.63 8.27
C ILE A 143 16.25 14.01 8.91
N GLU A 144 16.28 15.11 9.65
CA GLU A 144 17.50 15.57 10.31
C GLU A 144 17.93 14.60 11.42
N LEU A 145 16.99 14.09 12.19
CA LEU A 145 17.29 13.07 13.20
C LEU A 145 17.77 11.77 12.53
N MET A 146 17.14 11.35 11.45
CA MET A 146 17.53 10.16 10.69
C MET A 146 18.95 10.30 10.15
N ARG A 147 19.32 11.44 9.58
CA ARG A 147 20.70 11.72 9.13
C ARG A 147 21.71 11.67 10.25
N ARG A 148 21.40 12.24 11.42
CA ARG A 148 22.29 12.18 12.57
C ARG A 148 22.50 10.75 13.07
N ILE A 149 21.44 9.94 13.12
CA ILE A 149 21.54 8.51 13.46
C ILE A 149 22.41 7.78 12.43
N LYS A 150 22.12 7.99 11.14
CA LYS A 150 22.90 7.39 10.05
C LYS A 150 24.39 7.74 10.16
N ASN A 151 24.73 9.00 10.33
CA ASN A 151 26.11 9.46 10.47
C ASN A 151 26.82 8.90 11.71
N GLN A 152 26.07 8.67 12.78
CA GLN A 152 26.61 8.09 14.01
C GLN A 152 26.99 6.60 13.84
N TYR A 153 26.14 5.82 13.15
CA TYR A 153 26.29 4.37 13.04
C TYR A 153 26.93 3.89 11.72
N ASP A 154 26.87 4.72 10.69
CA ASP A 154 27.41 4.43 9.36
C ASP A 154 28.04 5.68 8.74
N PRO A 155 29.12 6.23 9.35
CA PRO A 155 29.75 7.46 8.87
C PRO A 155 30.38 7.34 7.48
N ALA A 156 30.69 6.11 7.06
CA ALA A 156 31.21 5.82 5.72
C ALA A 156 30.13 5.60 4.67
N ASN A 157 28.82 5.64 5.06
CA ASN A 157 27.68 5.42 4.20
C ASN A 157 27.74 4.10 3.39
N THR A 158 28.13 3.02 4.05
CA THR A 158 28.29 1.69 3.45
C THR A 158 27.04 0.82 3.54
N LEU A 159 26.14 1.11 4.50
CA LEU A 159 24.93 0.33 4.75
C LEU A 159 23.76 0.88 3.93
N ASN A 160 23.39 0.17 2.87
CA ASN A 160 22.25 0.50 2.02
C ASN A 160 22.17 1.99 1.58
N PRO A 161 23.24 2.54 0.97
CA PRO A 161 23.29 3.97 0.62
C PRO A 161 22.14 4.34 -0.31
N GLY A 162 21.45 5.44 0.03
CA GLY A 162 20.35 5.97 -0.76
C GLY A 162 19.06 5.14 -0.78
N ARG A 163 18.92 4.17 0.11
CA ARG A 163 17.76 3.25 0.14
C ARG A 163 16.69 3.58 1.18
N PHE A 164 16.85 4.67 1.91
CA PHE A 164 15.89 5.11 2.92
C PHE A 164 15.32 6.50 2.60
N ALA A 165 14.34 6.95 3.39
CA ALA A 165 13.70 8.25 3.21
C ALA A 165 14.73 9.39 3.09
N GLY A 166 14.54 10.31 2.16
CA GLY A 166 15.52 11.36 1.88
C GLY A 166 16.83 10.89 1.28
N LYS A 167 16.84 9.68 0.71
CA LYS A 167 18.03 9.04 0.07
C LYS A 167 19.23 8.93 1.00
N ILE A 168 18.98 8.70 2.28
CA ILE A 168 20.01 8.50 3.30
C ILE A 168 20.63 7.11 3.16
#